data_1a25eb2488381adaaf5378909fc77eab
#
_entry.id   1a25eb2488381adaaf5378909fc77eab
#
_cell.length_a   1.000
_cell.length_b   1.000
_cell.length_c   1.000
_cell.angle_alpha   90.00
_cell.angle_beta   90.00
_cell.angle_gamma   90.00
#
_symmetry.space_group_name_H-M   'P 1'
#
loop_
_entity.id
_entity.type
_entity.pdbx_description
1 polymer ?
#
loop_
_entity_poly.entity_id
_entity_poly.type
_entity_poly.pdbx_seq_one_letter_code
_entity_poly.pdbx_strand_id
1 'polypeptide(L)'
;MKVHLKTLGCRLNEAELETWAQAFQQSGHQITRQAETAHLIVINSCAVTQDAARKSRQLIRRIHRDNPQAKLVVSGCYATLNEDEAASLLGVDLVIGNKDKDRLVDKALTELNMDSMPALSTEPGEISLFTRGRQRAFVKVQDGCRYRCTFCIVTVARGEESSRPVQAVIEEINALHRQGITEVILTGVHLGGYGSDLGNNLSDLIKAILAKTDIPRLRLGSLEPWELPDDFFQLFENPRLMPHLHLPLQSGSDTVLRRMARRCKSEEFAAIVSRLRAQIPHFNVTTDVIVGFPGETEQEWQESFNFIKQTGFGHIHIFTYSSRAGTKAAGLPNQLSTEVKKQRSKQLHELAETMKLKFFEDNVGHKFPILWEGYSEALNDDKQRVFGYTPNYLRVGCVIGNDRSVENRTLNCLITAVEEDNVVGQLVE
;
A
#
# COMPACT_ATOMS: atom_id res chain seq x y z
N MET A 1 -22.95 -10.19 16.22
CA MET A 1 -21.96 -9.64 17.17
C MET A 1 -21.23 -8.44 16.58
N LYS A 2 -20.49 -7.66 17.42
CA LYS A 2 -19.64 -6.56 16.96
C LYS A 2 -18.23 -7.07 16.72
N VAL A 3 -17.68 -6.83 15.54
CA VAL A 3 -16.33 -7.21 15.13
C VAL A 3 -15.49 -5.97 14.89
N HIS A 4 -14.32 -5.87 15.53
CA HIS A 4 -13.34 -4.83 15.29
C HIS A 4 -12.18 -5.38 14.46
N LEU A 5 -11.85 -4.70 13.36
CA LEU A 5 -10.77 -5.09 12.48
C LEU A 5 -9.65 -4.07 12.54
N LYS A 6 -8.42 -4.53 12.74
CA LYS A 6 -7.24 -3.67 12.83
C LYS A 6 -6.09 -4.22 11.98
N THR A 7 -5.37 -3.34 11.30
CA THR A 7 -4.19 -3.74 10.53
C THR A 7 -2.95 -2.94 10.92
N LEU A 8 -1.81 -3.59 10.74
CA LEU A 8 -0.49 -3.00 10.67
C LEU A 8 0.19 -3.48 9.39
N GLY A 9 0.91 -2.58 8.71
CA GLY A 9 1.78 -2.94 7.61
C GLY A 9 1.40 -2.33 6.27
N CYS A 10 1.33 -3.16 5.24
CA CYS A 10 1.24 -2.72 3.85
C CYS A 10 -0.23 -2.60 3.36
N ARG A 11 -0.39 -2.02 2.17
CA ARG A 11 -1.69 -1.86 1.49
C ARG A 11 -2.37 -3.20 1.22
N LEU A 12 -1.60 -4.28 1.07
CA LEU A 12 -2.15 -5.63 0.94
C LEU A 12 -2.91 -6.05 2.20
N ASN A 13 -2.34 -5.76 3.38
CA ASN A 13 -3.04 -6.01 4.64
C ASN A 13 -4.33 -5.20 4.77
N GLU A 14 -4.38 -3.99 4.22
CA GLU A 14 -5.61 -3.19 4.17
C GLU A 14 -6.66 -3.81 3.25
N ALA A 15 -6.26 -4.28 2.05
CA ALA A 15 -7.17 -4.98 1.13
C ALA A 15 -7.75 -6.26 1.76
N GLU A 16 -6.91 -7.03 2.44
CA GLU A 16 -7.35 -8.23 3.17
C GLU A 16 -8.38 -7.90 4.26
N LEU A 17 -8.14 -6.80 4.98
CA LEU A 17 -9.06 -6.34 6.01
C LEU A 17 -10.44 -5.95 5.44
N GLU A 18 -10.45 -5.30 4.28
CA GLU A 18 -11.70 -4.95 3.57
C GLU A 18 -12.46 -6.21 3.15
N THR A 19 -11.77 -7.21 2.62
CA THR A 19 -12.36 -8.51 2.27
C THR A 19 -12.98 -9.20 3.50
N TRP A 20 -12.27 -9.23 4.62
CA TRP A 20 -12.79 -9.83 5.87
C TRP A 20 -13.97 -9.05 6.44
N ALA A 21 -13.96 -7.72 6.34
CA ALA A 21 -15.07 -6.88 6.76
C ALA A 21 -16.36 -7.24 6.02
N GLN A 22 -16.27 -7.37 4.70
CA GLN A 22 -17.40 -7.78 3.85
C GLN A 22 -17.89 -9.19 4.21
N ALA A 23 -16.98 -10.14 4.40
CA ALA A 23 -17.33 -11.52 4.75
C ALA A 23 -18.02 -11.59 6.13
N PHE A 24 -17.54 -10.87 7.15
CA PHE A 24 -18.21 -10.79 8.44
C PHE A 24 -19.61 -10.17 8.33
N GLN A 25 -19.78 -9.12 7.52
CA GLN A 25 -21.09 -8.50 7.30
C GLN A 25 -22.05 -9.45 6.58
N GLN A 26 -21.59 -10.19 5.58
CA GLN A 26 -22.38 -11.22 4.89
C GLN A 26 -22.80 -12.36 5.82
N SER A 27 -21.98 -12.63 6.85
CA SER A 27 -22.30 -13.59 7.92
C SER A 27 -23.17 -12.99 9.05
N GLY A 28 -23.73 -11.78 8.86
CA GLY A 28 -24.67 -11.14 9.79
C GLY A 28 -23.99 -10.44 10.99
N HIS A 29 -22.71 -10.09 10.90
CA HIS A 29 -21.97 -9.42 11.97
C HIS A 29 -21.79 -7.94 11.66
N GLN A 30 -21.78 -7.11 12.72
CA GLN A 30 -21.60 -5.66 12.62
C GLN A 30 -20.12 -5.29 12.78
N ILE A 31 -19.56 -4.54 11.86
CA ILE A 31 -18.21 -4.00 11.99
C ILE A 31 -18.23 -2.73 12.83
N THR A 32 -17.34 -2.64 13.84
CA THR A 32 -17.22 -1.47 14.73
C THR A 32 -15.84 -0.85 14.68
N ARG A 33 -15.77 0.48 14.84
CA ARG A 33 -14.50 1.21 15.02
C ARG A 33 -13.97 1.17 16.44
N GLN A 34 -14.84 0.87 17.40
CA GLN A 34 -14.54 0.87 18.83
C GLN A 34 -14.09 -0.52 19.26
N ALA A 35 -12.79 -0.69 19.53
CA ALA A 35 -12.24 -1.94 20.02
C ALA A 35 -12.82 -2.33 21.38
N GLU A 36 -13.12 -1.33 22.22
CA GLU A 36 -13.61 -1.48 23.61
C GLU A 36 -14.97 -2.15 23.69
N THR A 37 -15.79 -2.04 22.65
CA THR A 37 -17.16 -2.62 22.62
C THR A 37 -17.27 -3.83 21.71
N ALA A 38 -16.16 -4.28 21.11
CA ALA A 38 -16.13 -5.42 20.22
C ALA A 38 -16.26 -6.74 21.00
N HIS A 39 -16.92 -7.73 20.39
CA HIS A 39 -16.97 -9.10 20.91
C HIS A 39 -15.83 -9.95 20.29
N LEU A 40 -15.46 -9.62 19.06
CA LEU A 40 -14.35 -10.22 18.33
C LEU A 40 -13.44 -9.13 17.78
N ILE A 41 -12.14 -9.29 17.95
CA ILE A 41 -11.13 -8.40 17.38
C ILE A 41 -10.22 -9.22 16.49
N VAL A 42 -10.00 -8.77 15.25
CA VAL A 42 -9.10 -9.40 14.30
C VAL A 42 -7.96 -8.43 13.96
N ILE A 43 -6.72 -8.88 14.16
CA ILE A 43 -5.52 -8.10 13.86
C ILE A 43 -4.80 -8.71 12.65
N ASN A 44 -4.64 -7.94 11.56
CA ASN A 44 -3.75 -8.29 10.47
C ASN A 44 -2.36 -7.71 10.77
N SER A 45 -1.42 -8.56 11.12
CA SER A 45 -0.12 -8.20 11.69
C SER A 45 0.99 -8.12 10.65
N CYS A 46 2.02 -7.34 10.93
CA CYS A 46 3.19 -7.15 10.06
C CYS A 46 4.48 -7.62 10.72
N ALA A 47 5.39 -8.17 9.92
CA ALA A 47 6.73 -8.59 10.35
C ALA A 47 7.83 -8.30 9.30
N VAL A 48 7.58 -7.42 8.34
CA VAL A 48 8.53 -7.11 7.26
C VAL A 48 9.83 -6.50 7.81
N THR A 49 9.75 -5.73 8.90
CA THR A 49 10.89 -5.22 9.67
C THR A 49 10.80 -5.67 11.13
N GLN A 50 11.92 -5.60 11.86
CA GLN A 50 11.92 -5.87 13.31
C GLN A 50 11.00 -4.89 14.06
N ASP A 51 11.00 -3.62 13.65
CA ASP A 51 10.10 -2.60 14.22
C ASP A 51 8.63 -2.92 13.97
N ALA A 52 8.27 -3.41 12.77
CA ALA A 52 6.91 -3.85 12.46
C ALA A 52 6.48 -5.03 13.34
N ALA A 53 7.36 -6.01 13.57
CA ALA A 53 7.07 -7.13 14.49
C ALA A 53 6.89 -6.64 15.93
N ARG A 54 7.74 -5.71 16.40
CA ARG A 54 7.61 -5.07 17.72
C ARG A 54 6.28 -4.33 17.85
N LYS A 55 5.92 -3.52 16.87
CA LYS A 55 4.65 -2.79 16.84
C LYS A 55 3.44 -3.73 16.82
N SER A 56 3.53 -4.87 16.11
CA SER A 56 2.48 -5.89 16.11
C SER A 56 2.26 -6.45 17.53
N ARG A 57 3.32 -6.84 18.24
CA ARG A 57 3.22 -7.29 19.63
C ARG A 57 2.67 -6.21 20.57
N GLN A 58 3.09 -4.97 20.41
CA GLN A 58 2.60 -3.86 21.22
C GLN A 58 1.10 -3.61 20.97
N LEU A 59 0.67 -3.69 19.71
CA LEU A 59 -0.76 -3.53 19.36
C LEU A 59 -1.62 -4.64 19.98
N ILE A 60 -1.19 -5.90 19.86
CA ILE A 60 -1.88 -7.07 20.44
C ILE A 60 -2.08 -6.88 21.96
N ARG A 61 -0.98 -6.56 22.68
CA ARG A 61 -1.05 -6.33 24.13
C ARG A 61 -1.92 -5.15 24.51
N ARG A 62 -1.88 -4.06 23.74
CA ARG A 62 -2.71 -2.88 23.98
C ARG A 62 -4.19 -3.22 23.81
N ILE A 63 -4.56 -3.86 22.70
CA ILE A 63 -5.95 -4.23 22.42
C ILE A 63 -6.52 -5.16 23.49
N HIS A 64 -5.76 -6.17 23.91
CA HIS A 64 -6.21 -7.04 25.01
C HIS A 64 -6.39 -6.28 26.33
N ARG A 65 -5.51 -5.33 26.66
CA ARG A 65 -5.67 -4.49 27.85
C ARG A 65 -6.91 -3.60 27.77
N ASP A 66 -7.17 -3.02 26.57
CA ASP A 66 -8.26 -2.08 26.35
C ASP A 66 -9.63 -2.81 26.30
N ASN A 67 -9.66 -4.10 25.89
CA ASN A 67 -10.86 -4.97 25.94
C ASN A 67 -10.48 -6.44 26.23
N PRO A 68 -10.31 -6.83 27.49
CA PRO A 68 -9.90 -8.19 27.86
C PRO A 68 -11.00 -9.25 27.68
N GLN A 69 -12.25 -8.84 27.42
CA GLN A 69 -13.38 -9.76 27.22
C GLN A 69 -13.57 -10.14 25.73
N ALA A 70 -13.03 -9.36 24.81
CA ALA A 70 -13.13 -9.67 23.39
C ALA A 70 -12.29 -10.89 23.05
N LYS A 71 -12.82 -11.74 22.18
CA LYS A 71 -12.01 -12.78 21.50
C LYS A 71 -11.03 -12.11 20.55
N LEU A 72 -9.76 -12.54 20.56
CA LEU A 72 -8.70 -11.94 19.77
C LEU A 72 -8.09 -12.93 18.78
N VAL A 73 -8.27 -12.66 17.49
CA VAL A 73 -7.67 -13.39 16.39
C VAL A 73 -6.49 -12.59 15.83
N VAL A 74 -5.35 -13.25 15.67
CA VAL A 74 -4.15 -12.64 15.07
C VAL A 74 -3.81 -13.35 13.78
N SER A 75 -3.68 -12.59 12.69
CA SER A 75 -3.28 -13.08 11.37
C SER A 75 -2.16 -12.22 10.76
N GLY A 76 -1.75 -12.52 9.54
CA GLY A 76 -0.74 -11.77 8.79
C GLY A 76 0.69 -12.28 8.95
N CYS A 77 1.65 -11.49 8.48
CA CYS A 77 3.04 -11.94 8.39
C CYS A 77 3.69 -12.22 9.75
N TYR A 78 3.37 -11.44 10.80
CA TYR A 78 3.91 -11.72 12.14
C TYR A 78 3.36 -13.04 12.70
N ALA A 79 2.05 -13.25 12.58
CA ALA A 79 1.39 -14.47 13.01
C ALA A 79 1.95 -15.72 12.29
N THR A 80 2.25 -15.59 10.99
CA THR A 80 2.78 -16.70 10.18
C THR A 80 4.24 -17.05 10.51
N LEU A 81 5.08 -16.02 10.72
CA LEU A 81 6.52 -16.21 10.96
C LEU A 81 6.88 -16.56 12.40
N ASN A 82 5.98 -16.25 13.34
CA ASN A 82 6.20 -16.41 14.78
C ASN A 82 4.92 -16.93 15.44
N GLU A 83 4.39 -18.05 14.92
CA GLU A 83 3.09 -18.59 15.31
C GLU A 83 3.03 -18.91 16.81
N ASP A 84 4.02 -19.64 17.33
CA ASP A 84 4.10 -20.00 18.76
C ASP A 84 4.22 -18.75 19.67
N GLU A 85 5.04 -17.77 19.25
CA GLU A 85 5.16 -16.50 19.98
C GLU A 85 3.83 -15.74 19.96
N ALA A 86 3.16 -15.66 18.81
CA ALA A 86 1.88 -14.98 18.68
C ALA A 86 0.79 -15.64 19.53
N ALA A 87 0.73 -16.97 19.51
CA ALA A 87 -0.23 -17.76 20.33
C ALA A 87 0.03 -17.62 21.82
N SER A 88 1.29 -17.43 22.23
CA SER A 88 1.66 -17.27 23.65
C SER A 88 1.39 -15.86 24.20
N LEU A 89 1.05 -14.89 23.34
CA LEU A 89 0.74 -13.53 23.80
C LEU A 89 -0.58 -13.52 24.55
N LEU A 90 -0.58 -12.85 25.71
CA LEU A 90 -1.75 -12.74 26.57
C LEU A 90 -2.95 -12.17 25.81
N GLY A 91 -4.06 -12.89 25.85
CA GLY A 91 -5.33 -12.51 25.23
C GLY A 91 -5.50 -12.97 23.79
N VAL A 92 -4.53 -13.63 23.18
CA VAL A 92 -4.71 -14.22 21.84
C VAL A 92 -5.46 -15.54 21.99
N ASP A 93 -6.64 -15.63 21.39
CA ASP A 93 -7.48 -16.83 21.39
C ASP A 93 -7.21 -17.74 20.16
N LEU A 94 -6.84 -17.13 19.03
CA LEU A 94 -6.63 -17.86 17.78
C LEU A 94 -5.58 -17.18 16.91
N VAL A 95 -4.67 -17.98 16.32
CA VAL A 95 -3.69 -17.54 15.33
C VAL A 95 -4.03 -18.18 13.99
N ILE A 96 -4.15 -17.35 12.94
CA ILE A 96 -4.44 -17.81 11.58
C ILE A 96 -3.34 -17.32 10.65
N GLY A 97 -2.54 -18.26 10.15
CA GLY A 97 -1.44 -17.94 9.21
C GLY A 97 -1.93 -17.50 7.82
N ASN A 98 -1.01 -16.97 7.03
CA ASN A 98 -1.32 -16.46 5.67
C ASN A 98 -1.88 -17.54 4.72
N LYS A 99 -1.58 -18.82 4.92
CA LYS A 99 -2.12 -19.91 4.10
C LYS A 99 -3.63 -20.10 4.26
N ASP A 100 -4.15 -19.75 5.42
CA ASP A 100 -5.56 -19.96 5.79
C ASP A 100 -6.39 -18.68 5.85
N LYS A 101 -5.78 -17.53 5.56
CA LYS A 101 -6.41 -16.23 5.72
C LYS A 101 -7.63 -15.99 4.82
N ASP A 102 -7.72 -16.68 3.68
CA ASP A 102 -8.91 -16.60 2.80
C ASP A 102 -10.14 -17.25 3.46
N ARG A 103 -9.91 -18.14 4.44
CA ARG A 103 -10.95 -18.77 5.27
C ARG A 103 -10.96 -18.21 6.70
N LEU A 104 -10.34 -17.03 6.93
CA LEU A 104 -10.19 -16.48 8.27
C LEU A 104 -11.53 -16.31 8.98
N VAL A 105 -12.53 -15.77 8.29
CA VAL A 105 -13.86 -15.52 8.88
C VAL A 105 -14.51 -16.83 9.31
N ASP A 106 -14.56 -17.83 8.43
CA ASP A 106 -15.15 -19.15 8.74
C ASP A 106 -14.42 -19.83 9.90
N LYS A 107 -13.07 -19.80 9.88
CA LYS A 107 -12.26 -20.37 10.96
C LYS A 107 -12.50 -19.64 12.29
N ALA A 108 -12.47 -18.32 12.29
CA ALA A 108 -12.68 -17.53 13.50
C ALA A 108 -14.07 -17.79 14.12
N LEU A 109 -15.10 -17.86 13.30
CA LEU A 109 -16.48 -18.14 13.78
C LEU A 109 -16.63 -19.56 14.31
N THR A 110 -16.04 -20.54 13.62
CA THR A 110 -16.16 -21.97 13.98
C THR A 110 -15.30 -22.31 15.19
N GLU A 111 -14.01 -21.98 15.18
CA GLU A 111 -13.06 -22.40 16.21
C GLU A 111 -13.27 -21.66 17.55
N LEU A 112 -13.78 -20.43 17.51
CA LEU A 112 -14.09 -19.68 18.73
C LEU A 112 -15.51 -19.94 19.26
N ASN A 113 -16.27 -20.88 18.66
CA ASN A 113 -17.66 -21.21 19.02
C ASN A 113 -18.54 -19.93 19.13
N MET A 114 -18.34 -19.01 18.22
CA MET A 114 -19.12 -17.78 18.18
C MET A 114 -20.41 -18.08 17.44
N ASP A 115 -21.44 -18.46 18.19
CA ASP A 115 -22.76 -18.77 17.66
C ASP A 115 -23.25 -17.62 16.77
N SER A 116 -23.72 -18.00 15.58
CA SER A 116 -24.44 -17.09 14.70
C SER A 116 -25.72 -16.63 15.40
N MET A 117 -25.69 -15.47 16.05
CA MET A 117 -26.93 -14.83 16.47
C MET A 117 -27.79 -14.57 15.22
N PRO A 118 -29.11 -14.86 15.28
CA PRO A 118 -30.00 -14.55 14.17
C PRO A 118 -29.83 -13.07 13.81
N ALA A 119 -29.76 -12.81 12.51
CA ALA A 119 -29.63 -11.46 11.99
C ALA A 119 -30.71 -10.55 12.57
N LEU A 120 -30.35 -9.74 13.56
CA LEU A 120 -31.11 -8.54 13.85
C LEU A 120 -31.04 -7.72 12.58
N SER A 121 -32.21 -7.44 12.00
CA SER A 121 -32.38 -6.68 10.79
C SER A 121 -31.43 -5.48 10.76
N THR A 122 -30.37 -5.58 9.98
CA THR A 122 -29.60 -4.41 9.61
C THR A 122 -30.51 -3.55 8.76
N GLU A 123 -30.75 -2.33 9.19
CA GLU A 123 -31.46 -1.38 8.36
C GLU A 123 -30.76 -1.26 7.00
N PRO A 124 -31.49 -1.29 5.88
CA PRO A 124 -30.88 -1.14 4.55
C PRO A 124 -30.24 0.24 4.47
N GLY A 125 -28.91 0.32 4.48
CA GLY A 125 -28.20 1.58 4.34
C GLY A 125 -26.90 1.73 5.15
N GLU A 126 -26.52 0.81 6.03
CA GLU A 126 -25.18 0.87 6.65
C GLU A 126 -24.10 0.42 5.67
N ILE A 127 -23.52 1.41 5.01
CA ILE A 127 -22.31 1.27 4.19
C ILE A 127 -21.16 0.81 5.11
N SER A 128 -20.36 -0.14 4.64
CA SER A 128 -19.15 -0.62 5.31
C SER A 128 -18.35 0.53 5.95
N LEU A 129 -17.89 0.36 7.20
CA LEU A 129 -17.07 1.34 7.90
C LEU A 129 -15.79 1.71 7.15
N PHE A 130 -15.34 0.88 6.21
CA PHE A 130 -14.16 1.11 5.38
C PHE A 130 -14.49 1.88 4.09
N THR A 131 -15.75 1.90 3.66
CA THR A 131 -16.21 2.66 2.49
C THR A 131 -16.75 4.04 2.85
N ARG A 132 -17.24 4.28 4.07
CA ARG A 132 -17.66 5.62 4.50
C ARG A 132 -16.45 6.55 4.62
N GLY A 133 -16.38 7.56 3.72
CA GLY A 133 -15.32 8.55 3.67
C GLY A 133 -14.05 8.08 2.97
N ARG A 134 -14.04 6.91 2.31
CA ARG A 134 -12.97 6.50 1.38
C ARG A 134 -13.49 6.55 -0.05
N GLN A 135 -12.80 7.31 -0.87
CA GLN A 135 -13.03 7.42 -2.31
C GLN A 135 -12.21 6.37 -3.08
N ARG A 136 -11.33 5.66 -2.38
CA ARG A 136 -10.36 4.70 -2.92
C ARG A 136 -10.42 3.37 -2.20
N ALA A 137 -10.35 2.28 -2.96
CA ALA A 137 -10.26 0.91 -2.45
C ALA A 137 -8.99 0.21 -2.94
N PHE A 138 -8.42 -0.64 -2.10
CA PHE A 138 -7.33 -1.54 -2.48
C PHE A 138 -7.92 -2.89 -2.90
N VAL A 139 -7.58 -3.34 -4.10
CA VAL A 139 -8.00 -4.66 -4.62
C VAL A 139 -6.78 -5.55 -4.70
N LYS A 140 -6.75 -6.57 -3.85
CA LYS A 140 -5.71 -7.61 -3.90
C LYS A 140 -5.95 -8.49 -5.12
N VAL A 141 -4.98 -8.52 -6.04
CA VAL A 141 -5.06 -9.33 -7.25
C VAL A 141 -4.06 -10.48 -7.25
N GLN A 142 -3.02 -10.41 -6.41
CA GLN A 142 -1.93 -11.38 -6.37
C GLN A 142 -1.37 -11.50 -4.94
N ASP A 143 -0.87 -12.67 -4.57
CA ASP A 143 -0.18 -12.94 -3.30
C ASP A 143 1.05 -13.82 -3.53
N GLY A 144 1.97 -13.86 -2.54
CA GLY A 144 3.23 -14.60 -2.67
C GLY A 144 4.23 -13.99 -3.63
N CYS A 145 5.45 -14.56 -3.72
CA CYS A 145 6.51 -14.04 -4.59
C CYS A 145 7.49 -15.16 -4.95
N ARG A 146 7.82 -15.30 -6.24
CA ARG A 146 8.80 -16.25 -6.77
C ARG A 146 10.26 -15.81 -6.59
N TYR A 147 10.48 -14.52 -6.32
CA TYR A 147 11.83 -13.99 -6.14
C TYR A 147 12.37 -14.22 -4.74
N ARG A 148 13.68 -14.42 -4.67
CA ARG A 148 14.44 -14.72 -3.44
C ARG A 148 15.42 -13.59 -3.14
N CYS A 149 14.95 -12.32 -3.12
CA CYS A 149 15.77 -11.18 -2.73
C CYS A 149 16.40 -11.45 -1.35
N THR A 150 17.70 -11.21 -1.21
CA THR A 150 18.48 -11.69 -0.06
C THR A 150 18.04 -11.10 1.28
N PHE A 151 17.41 -9.93 1.28
CA PHE A 151 16.89 -9.23 2.46
C PHE A 151 15.43 -9.54 2.77
N CYS A 152 14.70 -10.19 1.84
CA CYS A 152 13.25 -10.27 1.91
C CYS A 152 12.79 -11.54 2.61
N ILE A 153 11.91 -11.37 3.59
CA ILE A 153 11.26 -12.47 4.32
C ILE A 153 9.88 -12.83 3.76
N VAL A 154 9.40 -12.06 2.80
CA VAL A 154 8.01 -12.15 2.32
C VAL A 154 7.70 -13.50 1.70
N THR A 155 8.63 -14.10 0.95
CA THR A 155 8.44 -15.44 0.37
C THR A 155 8.23 -16.51 1.45
N VAL A 156 8.92 -16.38 2.60
CA VAL A 156 8.72 -17.29 3.74
C VAL A 156 7.36 -17.05 4.38
N ALA A 157 6.95 -15.78 4.50
CA ALA A 157 5.70 -15.42 5.17
C ALA A 157 4.44 -15.68 4.32
N ARG A 158 4.54 -15.57 2.99
CA ARG A 158 3.38 -15.61 2.08
C ARG A 158 3.40 -16.74 1.05
N GLY A 159 4.54 -17.42 0.90
CA GLY A 159 4.68 -18.57 0.01
C GLY A 159 4.84 -18.20 -1.46
N GLU A 160 4.50 -19.17 -2.31
CA GLU A 160 4.58 -19.06 -3.77
C GLU A 160 3.51 -18.12 -4.32
N GLU A 161 3.68 -17.68 -5.57
CA GLU A 161 2.75 -16.79 -6.25
C GLU A 161 1.37 -17.43 -6.45
N SER A 162 0.35 -16.64 -6.24
CA SER A 162 -1.04 -16.97 -6.52
C SER A 162 -1.78 -15.74 -7.01
N SER A 163 -2.40 -15.84 -8.16
CA SER A 163 -3.14 -14.77 -8.81
C SER A 163 -4.64 -15.02 -8.74
N ARG A 164 -5.41 -13.97 -8.61
CA ARG A 164 -6.86 -14.07 -8.66
C ARG A 164 -7.34 -14.09 -10.12
N PRO A 165 -8.36 -14.89 -10.45
CA PRO A 165 -8.95 -14.90 -11.79
C PRO A 165 -9.41 -13.49 -12.22
N VAL A 166 -9.14 -13.13 -13.48
CA VAL A 166 -9.51 -11.82 -14.04
C VAL A 166 -10.98 -11.49 -13.81
N GLN A 167 -11.87 -12.45 -14.00
CA GLN A 167 -13.31 -12.25 -13.84
C GLN A 167 -13.69 -11.88 -12.40
N ALA A 168 -13.09 -12.53 -11.39
CA ALA A 168 -13.34 -12.24 -9.98
C ALA A 168 -12.87 -10.82 -9.59
N VAL A 169 -11.75 -10.37 -10.18
CA VAL A 169 -11.27 -8.99 -9.97
C VAL A 169 -12.22 -7.96 -10.59
N ILE A 170 -12.73 -8.22 -11.80
CA ILE A 170 -13.69 -7.35 -12.48
C ILE A 170 -14.98 -7.25 -11.66
N GLU A 171 -15.51 -8.37 -11.18
CA GLU A 171 -16.74 -8.40 -10.36
C GLU A 171 -16.60 -7.60 -9.08
N GLU A 172 -15.45 -7.72 -8.39
CA GLU A 172 -15.15 -6.93 -7.19
C GLU A 172 -15.07 -5.44 -7.50
N ILE A 173 -14.34 -5.04 -8.56
CA ILE A 173 -14.21 -3.63 -8.96
C ILE A 173 -15.59 -3.04 -9.30
N ASN A 174 -16.42 -3.77 -10.03
CA ASN A 174 -17.78 -3.33 -10.35
C ASN A 174 -18.65 -3.22 -9.09
N ALA A 175 -18.50 -4.13 -8.13
CA ALA A 175 -19.20 -4.05 -6.85
C ALA A 175 -18.77 -2.82 -6.05
N LEU A 176 -17.47 -2.55 -5.96
CA LEU A 176 -16.92 -1.36 -5.31
C LEU A 176 -17.39 -0.06 -5.99
N HIS A 177 -17.39 -0.03 -7.32
CA HIS A 177 -17.88 1.13 -8.07
C HIS A 177 -19.36 1.42 -7.82
N ARG A 178 -20.21 0.38 -7.78
CA ARG A 178 -21.64 0.53 -7.39
C ARG A 178 -21.82 1.06 -5.96
N GLN A 179 -20.86 0.84 -5.08
CA GLN A 179 -20.84 1.39 -3.71
C GLN A 179 -20.30 2.83 -3.64
N GLY A 180 -19.98 3.45 -4.78
CA GLY A 180 -19.51 4.82 -4.88
C GLY A 180 -17.98 4.98 -4.82
N ILE A 181 -17.19 3.89 -4.88
CA ILE A 181 -15.73 3.99 -5.00
C ILE A 181 -15.40 4.50 -6.41
N THR A 182 -14.52 5.50 -6.48
CA THR A 182 -14.13 6.16 -7.72
C THR A 182 -12.67 5.89 -8.12
N GLU A 183 -11.81 5.45 -7.20
CA GLU A 183 -10.46 5.01 -7.52
C GLU A 183 -10.20 3.60 -6.93
N VAL A 184 -9.67 2.70 -7.76
CA VAL A 184 -9.20 1.38 -7.34
C VAL A 184 -7.67 1.31 -7.50
N ILE A 185 -7.01 0.75 -6.50
CA ILE A 185 -5.57 0.52 -6.49
C ILE A 185 -5.34 -1.00 -6.50
N LEU A 186 -4.83 -1.53 -7.62
CA LEU A 186 -4.44 -2.93 -7.67
C LEU A 186 -3.23 -3.16 -6.76
N THR A 187 -3.27 -4.18 -5.93
CA THR A 187 -2.19 -4.51 -5.01
C THR A 187 -1.86 -5.99 -5.01
N GLY A 188 -0.60 -6.29 -4.79
CA GLY A 188 -0.06 -7.64 -4.69
C GLY A 188 1.26 -7.62 -3.93
N VAL A 189 1.80 -8.79 -3.62
CA VAL A 189 3.16 -8.95 -3.10
C VAL A 189 4.18 -8.75 -4.22
N HIS A 190 3.89 -9.34 -5.39
CA HIS A 190 4.67 -9.25 -6.60
C HIS A 190 3.70 -8.99 -7.77
N LEU A 191 3.19 -7.77 -7.85
CA LEU A 191 2.14 -7.41 -8.78
C LEU A 191 2.55 -7.62 -10.25
N GLY A 192 3.82 -7.39 -10.60
CA GLY A 192 4.36 -7.64 -11.94
C GLY A 192 4.29 -9.12 -12.36
N GLY A 193 4.31 -10.03 -11.39
CA GLY A 193 4.17 -11.47 -11.63
C GLY A 193 2.73 -11.97 -11.78
N TYR A 194 1.74 -11.07 -11.71
CA TYR A 194 0.32 -11.45 -11.84
C TYR A 194 0.09 -12.28 -13.11
N GLY A 195 -0.66 -13.37 -12.93
CA GLY A 195 -1.15 -14.22 -14.01
C GLY A 195 -0.15 -15.29 -14.48
N SER A 196 1.08 -15.32 -13.95
CA SER A 196 2.07 -16.33 -14.31
C SER A 196 1.60 -17.77 -14.04
N ASP A 197 0.75 -17.94 -13.02
CA ASP A 197 0.09 -19.19 -12.63
C ASP A 197 -1.24 -19.45 -13.38
N LEU A 198 -1.75 -18.46 -14.10
CA LEU A 198 -3.03 -18.52 -14.83
C LEU A 198 -2.85 -18.50 -16.36
N GLY A 199 -1.62 -18.39 -16.87
CA GLY A 199 -1.33 -18.30 -18.30
C GLY A 199 -1.69 -16.94 -18.93
N ASN A 200 -1.76 -15.88 -18.12
CA ASN A 200 -1.95 -14.49 -18.56
C ASN A 200 -0.95 -13.56 -17.83
N ASN A 201 -1.10 -12.25 -17.94
CA ASN A 201 -0.19 -11.28 -17.34
C ASN A 201 -0.92 -10.04 -16.83
N LEU A 202 -0.19 -9.14 -16.16
CA LEU A 202 -0.72 -7.90 -15.61
C LEU A 202 -1.32 -6.97 -16.68
N SER A 203 -0.71 -6.89 -17.88
CA SER A 203 -1.26 -6.08 -18.98
C SER A 203 -2.62 -6.58 -19.43
N ASP A 204 -2.81 -7.90 -19.48
CA ASP A 204 -4.11 -8.51 -19.81
C ASP A 204 -5.18 -8.18 -18.76
N LEU A 205 -4.80 -8.23 -17.47
CA LEU A 205 -5.70 -7.82 -16.38
C LEU A 205 -6.10 -6.36 -16.52
N ILE A 206 -5.14 -5.45 -16.71
CA ILE A 206 -5.41 -4.01 -16.84
C ILE A 206 -6.32 -3.74 -18.05
N LYS A 207 -6.02 -4.32 -19.22
CA LYS A 207 -6.86 -4.22 -20.43
C LYS A 207 -8.28 -4.70 -20.16
N ALA A 208 -8.43 -5.83 -19.47
CA ALA A 208 -9.75 -6.39 -19.14
C ALA A 208 -10.53 -5.50 -18.16
N ILE A 209 -9.87 -4.94 -17.14
CA ILE A 209 -10.51 -3.99 -16.21
C ILE A 209 -10.98 -2.74 -16.95
N LEU A 210 -10.10 -2.14 -17.77
CA LEU A 210 -10.42 -0.94 -18.53
C LEU A 210 -11.54 -1.17 -19.56
N ALA A 211 -11.69 -2.40 -20.07
CA ALA A 211 -12.73 -2.75 -21.05
C ALA A 211 -14.07 -3.14 -20.40
N LYS A 212 -14.06 -3.73 -19.19
CA LYS A 212 -15.25 -4.38 -18.60
C LYS A 212 -15.74 -3.73 -17.31
N THR A 213 -15.16 -2.60 -16.92
CA THR A 213 -15.59 -1.80 -15.77
C THR A 213 -15.65 -0.33 -16.15
N ASP A 214 -16.47 0.44 -15.42
CA ASP A 214 -16.57 1.88 -15.56
C ASP A 214 -15.82 2.62 -14.43
N ILE A 215 -14.95 1.94 -13.69
CA ILE A 215 -14.16 2.59 -12.63
C ILE A 215 -13.42 3.81 -13.20
N PRO A 216 -13.60 5.02 -12.66
CA PRO A 216 -13.02 6.22 -13.25
C PRO A 216 -11.51 6.29 -13.16
N ARG A 217 -10.92 5.73 -12.08
CA ARG A 217 -9.48 5.83 -11.82
C ARG A 217 -8.94 4.46 -11.40
N LEU A 218 -7.98 3.97 -12.17
CA LEU A 218 -7.23 2.74 -11.89
C LEU A 218 -5.78 3.10 -11.58
N ARG A 219 -5.28 2.65 -10.45
CA ARG A 219 -3.89 2.87 -10.03
C ARG A 219 -3.22 1.53 -9.74
N LEU A 220 -1.93 1.48 -9.96
CA LEU A 220 -1.12 0.30 -9.70
C LEU A 220 -0.34 0.48 -8.39
N GLY A 221 -0.19 -0.60 -7.65
CA GLY A 221 0.69 -0.71 -6.50
C GLY A 221 2.16 -0.81 -6.92
N SER A 222 2.96 -1.46 -6.07
CA SER A 222 4.39 -1.65 -6.31
C SER A 222 4.64 -2.64 -7.45
N LEU A 223 5.51 -2.27 -8.40
CA LEU A 223 5.88 -3.06 -9.56
C LEU A 223 7.39 -3.23 -9.66
N GLU A 224 7.85 -4.43 -9.90
CA GLU A 224 9.24 -4.67 -10.23
C GLU A 224 9.56 -4.14 -11.64
N PRO A 225 10.60 -3.29 -11.78
CA PRO A 225 10.88 -2.63 -13.06
C PRO A 225 11.21 -3.61 -14.21
N TRP A 226 11.79 -4.78 -13.91
CA TRP A 226 12.11 -5.81 -14.91
C TRP A 226 10.92 -6.69 -15.35
N GLU A 227 9.74 -6.48 -14.78
CA GLU A 227 8.51 -7.20 -15.16
C GLU A 227 7.63 -6.38 -16.11
N LEU A 228 8.06 -5.17 -16.47
CA LEU A 228 7.30 -4.30 -17.37
C LEU A 228 7.55 -4.70 -18.82
N PRO A 229 6.55 -5.24 -19.55
CA PRO A 229 6.68 -5.55 -20.96
C PRO A 229 6.73 -4.26 -21.81
N ASP A 230 7.22 -4.36 -23.04
CA ASP A 230 7.40 -3.20 -23.92
C ASP A 230 6.09 -2.46 -24.24
N ASP A 231 4.97 -3.17 -24.31
CA ASP A 231 3.64 -2.60 -24.58
C ASP A 231 2.96 -2.01 -23.34
N PHE A 232 3.55 -2.19 -22.15
CA PHE A 232 2.98 -1.71 -20.88
C PHE A 232 2.75 -0.20 -20.87
N PHE A 233 3.66 0.54 -21.49
CA PHE A 233 3.60 2.01 -21.52
C PHE A 233 2.40 2.53 -22.32
N GLN A 234 1.94 1.79 -23.33
CA GLN A 234 0.76 2.14 -24.12
C GLN A 234 -0.55 2.08 -23.33
N LEU A 235 -0.57 1.32 -22.23
CA LEU A 235 -1.75 1.26 -21.35
C LEU A 235 -2.13 2.63 -20.77
N PHE A 236 -1.16 3.51 -20.59
CA PHE A 236 -1.36 4.88 -20.09
C PHE A 236 -1.96 5.84 -21.12
N GLU A 237 -2.18 5.42 -22.36
CA GLU A 237 -3.01 6.16 -23.31
C GLU A 237 -4.47 6.21 -22.86
N ASN A 238 -4.89 5.24 -22.03
CA ASN A 238 -6.21 5.29 -21.41
C ASN A 238 -6.18 6.23 -20.18
N PRO A 239 -6.94 7.35 -20.19
CA PRO A 239 -6.88 8.38 -19.14
C PRO A 239 -7.38 7.88 -17.77
N ARG A 240 -8.02 6.71 -17.70
CA ARG A 240 -8.42 6.07 -16.43
C ARG A 240 -7.27 5.35 -15.74
N LEU A 241 -6.16 5.03 -16.43
CA LEU A 241 -4.96 4.52 -15.80
C LEU A 241 -4.11 5.69 -15.31
N MET A 242 -3.93 5.80 -14.01
CA MET A 242 -3.29 6.95 -13.39
C MET A 242 -1.79 7.01 -13.64
N PRO A 243 -1.20 8.16 -14.07
CA PRO A 243 0.20 8.32 -14.47
C PRO A 243 1.13 8.37 -13.24
N HIS A 244 1.16 7.29 -12.50
CA HIS A 244 2.02 7.09 -11.33
C HIS A 244 2.40 5.62 -11.22
N LEU A 245 3.70 5.35 -11.00
CA LEU A 245 4.19 4.02 -10.64
C LEU A 245 5.09 4.09 -9.42
N HIS A 246 4.94 3.09 -8.56
CA HIS A 246 5.90 2.80 -7.51
C HIS A 246 6.82 1.67 -7.98
N LEU A 247 8.08 2.01 -8.25
CA LEU A 247 9.11 1.10 -8.76
C LEU A 247 10.23 0.95 -7.71
N PRO A 248 10.28 -0.15 -6.94
CA PRO A 248 11.28 -0.34 -5.91
C PRO A 248 12.69 -0.53 -6.52
N LEU A 249 13.54 0.47 -6.36
CA LEU A 249 14.96 0.46 -6.78
C LEU A 249 15.83 -0.36 -5.82
N GLN A 250 15.67 -0.12 -4.54
CA GLN A 250 16.42 -0.66 -3.40
C GLN A 250 17.84 -0.09 -3.25
N SER A 251 18.62 0.04 -4.32
CA SER A 251 19.95 0.69 -4.37
C SER A 251 20.24 1.19 -5.78
N GLY A 252 21.01 2.26 -5.92
CA GLY A 252 21.51 2.74 -7.21
C GLY A 252 22.88 2.19 -7.60
N SER A 253 23.50 1.31 -6.79
CA SER A 253 24.75 0.62 -7.12
C SER A 253 24.48 -0.80 -7.60
N ASP A 254 24.92 -1.14 -8.80
CA ASP A 254 24.73 -2.46 -9.41
C ASP A 254 25.38 -3.59 -8.61
N THR A 255 26.47 -3.29 -7.91
CA THR A 255 27.16 -4.25 -7.05
C THR A 255 26.31 -4.57 -5.81
N VAL A 256 25.66 -3.57 -5.21
CA VAL A 256 24.71 -3.74 -4.10
C VAL A 256 23.47 -4.47 -4.59
N LEU A 257 22.89 -4.08 -5.74
CA LEU A 257 21.73 -4.75 -6.34
C LEU A 257 22.00 -6.25 -6.58
N ARG A 258 23.20 -6.61 -7.05
CA ARG A 258 23.59 -8.01 -7.24
C ARG A 258 23.65 -8.74 -5.89
N ARG A 259 24.21 -8.14 -4.81
CA ARG A 259 24.19 -8.73 -3.46
C ARG A 259 22.77 -8.85 -2.90
N MET A 260 21.87 -7.95 -3.26
CA MET A 260 20.44 -8.02 -2.93
C MET A 260 19.68 -9.08 -3.74
N ALA A 261 20.31 -9.68 -4.77
CA ALA A 261 19.67 -10.55 -5.77
C ALA A 261 18.52 -9.85 -6.53
N ARG A 262 18.74 -8.57 -6.88
CA ARG A 262 17.84 -7.80 -7.76
C ARG A 262 18.20 -8.06 -9.22
N ARG A 263 17.21 -8.05 -10.10
CA ARG A 263 17.37 -8.40 -11.53
C ARG A 263 17.53 -7.19 -12.43
N CYS A 264 17.11 -6.00 -12.00
CA CYS A 264 17.27 -4.76 -12.73
C CYS A 264 18.63 -4.12 -12.43
N LYS A 265 19.30 -3.65 -13.47
CA LYS A 265 20.47 -2.77 -13.33
C LYS A 265 20.04 -1.32 -13.24
N SER A 266 20.91 -0.48 -12.70
CA SER A 266 20.67 0.96 -12.57
C SER A 266 20.38 1.62 -13.92
N GLU A 267 21.14 1.29 -14.98
CA GLU A 267 20.92 1.81 -16.33
C GLU A 267 19.55 1.42 -16.91
N GLU A 268 19.14 0.16 -16.74
CA GLU A 268 17.82 -0.33 -17.19
C GLU A 268 16.69 0.40 -16.46
N PHE A 269 16.85 0.63 -15.14
CA PHE A 269 15.91 1.38 -14.34
C PHE A 269 15.79 2.84 -14.83
N ALA A 270 16.91 3.52 -15.06
CA ALA A 270 16.93 4.88 -15.57
C ALA A 270 16.26 4.99 -16.95
N ALA A 271 16.48 4.01 -17.84
CA ALA A 271 15.86 3.96 -19.17
C ALA A 271 14.33 3.85 -19.06
N ILE A 272 13.81 3.00 -18.15
CA ILE A 272 12.37 2.88 -17.88
C ILE A 272 11.78 4.22 -17.40
N VAL A 273 12.40 4.86 -16.41
CA VAL A 273 11.94 6.14 -15.87
C VAL A 273 11.95 7.23 -16.94
N SER A 274 13.02 7.30 -17.74
CA SER A 274 13.14 8.26 -18.84
C SER A 274 12.06 8.06 -19.91
N ARG A 275 11.78 6.81 -20.28
CA ARG A 275 10.72 6.46 -21.24
C ARG A 275 9.33 6.85 -20.72
N LEU A 276 9.01 6.56 -19.47
CA LEU A 276 7.73 6.95 -18.83
C LEU A 276 7.51 8.47 -18.89
N ARG A 277 8.52 9.25 -18.53
CA ARG A 277 8.43 10.71 -18.51
C ARG A 277 8.39 11.35 -19.91
N ALA A 278 9.05 10.72 -20.87
CA ALA A 278 9.03 11.20 -22.25
C ALA A 278 7.69 10.97 -22.95
N GLN A 279 6.99 9.88 -22.61
CA GLN A 279 5.77 9.47 -23.28
C GLN A 279 4.50 9.97 -22.58
N ILE A 280 4.54 10.16 -21.25
CA ILE A 280 3.36 10.45 -20.45
C ILE A 280 3.58 11.74 -19.67
N PRO A 281 2.77 12.79 -19.92
CA PRO A 281 2.91 14.08 -19.25
C PRO A 281 2.78 13.95 -17.72
N HIS A 282 3.61 14.67 -16.98
CA HIS A 282 3.61 14.74 -15.51
C HIS A 282 3.69 13.39 -14.81
N PHE A 283 4.31 12.40 -15.45
CA PHE A 283 4.42 11.05 -14.87
C PHE A 283 5.22 11.06 -13.57
N ASN A 284 4.66 10.52 -12.52
CA ASN A 284 5.30 10.41 -11.22
C ASN A 284 5.87 9.00 -11.01
N VAL A 285 7.15 8.91 -10.67
CA VAL A 285 7.79 7.68 -10.21
C VAL A 285 8.17 7.84 -8.74
N THR A 286 7.72 6.90 -7.92
CA THR A 286 8.11 6.77 -6.52
C THR A 286 8.89 5.48 -6.32
N THR A 287 9.71 5.40 -5.26
CA THR A 287 10.61 4.26 -5.07
C THR A 287 10.86 3.92 -3.62
N ASP A 288 11.38 2.71 -3.39
CA ASP A 288 11.96 2.27 -2.12
C ASP A 288 13.48 2.22 -2.23
N VAL A 289 14.18 2.61 -1.16
CA VAL A 289 15.64 2.50 -1.04
C VAL A 289 16.00 1.95 0.33
N ILE A 290 16.91 0.96 0.35
CA ILE A 290 17.48 0.39 1.57
C ILE A 290 18.88 0.94 1.74
N VAL A 291 19.13 1.69 2.82
CA VAL A 291 20.44 2.22 3.17
C VAL A 291 21.17 1.29 4.13
N GLY A 292 22.49 1.15 3.96
CA GLY A 292 23.33 0.39 4.86
C GLY A 292 23.16 -1.13 4.73
N PHE A 293 22.99 -1.61 3.51
CA PHE A 293 22.97 -3.04 3.20
C PHE A 293 24.34 -3.69 3.57
N PRO A 294 24.38 -4.96 4.04
CA PRO A 294 25.65 -5.59 4.42
C PRO A 294 26.70 -5.53 3.33
N GLY A 295 27.90 -5.08 3.71
CA GLY A 295 29.04 -4.90 2.81
C GLY A 295 28.95 -3.71 1.87
N GLU A 296 27.99 -2.82 2.01
CA GLU A 296 27.89 -1.58 1.21
C GLU A 296 29.04 -0.62 1.58
N THR A 297 30.01 -0.49 0.66
CA THR A 297 31.16 0.41 0.81
C THR A 297 30.75 1.88 0.69
N GLU A 298 31.65 2.81 1.04
CA GLU A 298 31.38 4.23 0.83
C GLU A 298 31.29 4.58 -0.66
N GLN A 299 32.12 3.97 -1.51
CA GLN A 299 32.04 4.16 -2.96
C GLN A 299 30.66 3.74 -3.50
N GLU A 300 30.17 2.54 -3.14
CA GLU A 300 28.87 2.03 -3.58
C GLU A 300 27.71 2.90 -3.05
N TRP A 301 27.86 3.44 -1.84
CA TRP A 301 26.90 4.40 -1.31
C TRP A 301 26.87 5.68 -2.16
N GLN A 302 28.02 6.25 -2.53
CA GLN A 302 28.11 7.43 -3.36
C GLN A 302 27.55 7.18 -4.78
N GLU A 303 27.82 6.01 -5.37
CA GLU A 303 27.23 5.58 -6.63
C GLU A 303 25.70 5.58 -6.52
N SER A 304 25.15 4.95 -5.48
CA SER A 304 23.70 4.88 -5.24
C SER A 304 23.09 6.26 -5.05
N PHE A 305 23.72 7.10 -4.21
CA PHE A 305 23.24 8.46 -3.93
C PHE A 305 23.21 9.32 -5.19
N ASN A 306 24.27 9.28 -6.01
CA ASN A 306 24.38 10.05 -7.24
C ASN A 306 23.37 9.56 -8.30
N PHE A 307 23.19 8.24 -8.42
CA PHE A 307 22.18 7.65 -9.30
C PHE A 307 20.77 8.11 -8.93
N ILE A 308 20.42 8.03 -7.64
CA ILE A 308 19.12 8.48 -7.13
C ILE A 308 18.91 9.97 -7.43
N LYS A 309 19.94 10.80 -7.18
CA LYS A 309 19.90 12.23 -7.46
C LYS A 309 19.68 12.53 -8.94
N GLN A 310 20.32 11.81 -9.84
CA GLN A 310 20.19 12.00 -11.29
C GLN A 310 18.83 11.53 -11.82
N THR A 311 18.35 10.39 -11.33
CA THR A 311 17.07 9.81 -11.75
C THR A 311 15.89 10.68 -11.34
N GLY A 312 15.91 11.21 -10.11
CA GLY A 312 14.84 12.01 -9.53
C GLY A 312 13.57 11.21 -9.27
N PHE A 313 12.90 11.46 -8.15
CA PHE A 313 11.67 10.76 -7.76
C PHE A 313 10.70 11.75 -7.11
N GLY A 314 9.38 11.56 -7.31
CA GLY A 314 8.39 12.35 -6.62
C GLY A 314 8.28 12.01 -5.12
N HIS A 315 8.69 10.79 -4.75
CA HIS A 315 8.83 10.38 -3.34
C HIS A 315 9.74 9.15 -3.21
N ILE A 316 10.47 9.08 -2.10
CA ILE A 316 11.33 7.94 -1.77
C ILE A 316 10.97 7.42 -0.38
N HIS A 317 10.60 6.15 -0.29
CA HIS A 317 10.51 5.47 1.01
C HIS A 317 11.89 4.93 1.39
N ILE A 318 12.46 5.48 2.44
CA ILE A 318 13.82 5.18 2.89
C ILE A 318 13.77 4.20 4.05
N PHE A 319 14.38 3.05 3.86
CA PHE A 319 14.49 2.00 4.86
C PHE A 319 15.94 1.83 5.29
N THR A 320 16.20 1.89 6.58
CA THR A 320 17.48 1.42 7.12
C THR A 320 17.49 -0.10 7.12
N TYR A 321 18.54 -0.72 6.56
CA TYR A 321 18.66 -2.18 6.56
C TYR A 321 18.46 -2.76 7.96
N SER A 322 17.52 -3.67 8.09
CA SER A 322 17.18 -4.41 9.31
C SER A 322 17.42 -5.90 9.08
N SER A 323 18.37 -6.47 9.82
CA SER A 323 18.63 -7.91 9.76
C SER A 323 17.41 -8.70 10.19
N ARG A 324 17.03 -9.70 9.39
CA ARG A 324 15.87 -10.57 9.65
C ARG A 324 16.33 -12.03 9.67
N ALA A 325 16.10 -12.72 10.78
CA ALA A 325 16.32 -14.16 10.85
C ALA A 325 15.58 -14.88 9.69
N GLY A 326 16.23 -15.87 9.09
CA GLY A 326 15.70 -16.59 7.93
C GLY A 326 15.97 -15.93 6.56
N THR A 327 16.57 -14.72 6.51
CA THR A 327 17.02 -14.09 5.26
C THR A 327 18.51 -14.34 5.02
N LYS A 328 18.91 -14.43 3.74
CA LYS A 328 20.32 -14.60 3.38
C LYS A 328 21.17 -13.40 3.83
N ALA A 329 20.64 -12.19 3.74
CA ALA A 329 21.34 -10.96 4.10
C ALA A 329 21.68 -10.88 5.59
N ALA A 330 20.93 -11.56 6.46
CA ALA A 330 21.25 -11.62 7.89
C ALA A 330 22.60 -12.31 8.18
N GLY A 331 23.00 -13.27 7.35
CA GLY A 331 24.26 -14.01 7.45
C GLY A 331 25.42 -13.41 6.63
N LEU A 332 25.21 -12.31 5.91
CA LEU A 332 26.29 -11.69 5.13
C LEU A 332 27.33 -11.03 6.06
N PRO A 333 28.61 -11.09 5.70
CA PRO A 333 29.67 -10.39 6.43
C PRO A 333 29.56 -8.87 6.27
N ASN A 334 30.40 -8.16 7.02
CA ASN A 334 30.54 -6.69 6.95
C ASN A 334 29.21 -5.95 7.19
N GLN A 335 28.48 -6.35 8.23
CA GLN A 335 27.32 -5.61 8.69
C GLN A 335 27.72 -4.18 9.09
N LEU A 336 27.06 -3.17 8.56
CA LEU A 336 27.38 -1.78 8.85
C LEU A 336 26.92 -1.39 10.27
N SER A 337 27.67 -0.46 10.87
CA SER A 337 27.31 0.10 12.18
C SER A 337 26.01 0.92 12.09
N THR A 338 25.37 1.09 13.23
CA THR A 338 24.14 1.90 13.34
C THR A 338 24.40 3.37 12.96
N GLU A 339 25.59 3.88 13.28
CA GLU A 339 26.02 5.25 13.01
C GLU A 339 26.08 5.53 11.51
N VAL A 340 26.76 4.63 10.75
CA VAL A 340 26.85 4.73 9.28
C VAL A 340 25.46 4.68 8.65
N LYS A 341 24.61 3.74 9.10
CA LYS A 341 23.24 3.62 8.60
C LYS A 341 22.42 4.89 8.86
N LYS A 342 22.53 5.48 10.06
CA LYS A 342 21.84 6.72 10.41
C LYS A 342 22.31 7.90 9.57
N GLN A 343 23.64 8.01 9.36
CA GLN A 343 24.23 9.08 8.54
C GLN A 343 23.72 9.00 7.09
N ARG A 344 23.80 7.82 6.46
CA ARG A 344 23.33 7.60 5.08
C ARG A 344 21.82 7.84 4.97
N SER A 345 21.04 7.37 5.93
CA SER A 345 19.61 7.61 6.00
C SER A 345 19.29 9.11 6.06
N LYS A 346 20.00 9.88 6.89
CA LYS A 346 19.82 11.34 6.98
C LYS A 346 20.13 12.02 5.66
N GLN A 347 21.27 11.72 5.03
CA GLN A 347 21.64 12.29 3.73
C GLN A 347 20.59 12.02 2.65
N LEU A 348 20.06 10.78 2.62
CA LEU A 348 19.04 10.42 1.64
C LEU A 348 17.69 11.10 1.92
N HIS A 349 17.31 11.31 3.19
CA HIS A 349 16.10 12.05 3.52
C HIS A 349 16.20 13.52 3.06
N GLU A 350 17.35 14.16 3.27
CA GLU A 350 17.59 15.55 2.80
C GLU A 350 17.47 15.65 1.26
N LEU A 351 18.03 14.66 0.55
CA LEU A 351 17.91 14.58 -0.91
C LEU A 351 16.45 14.31 -1.33
N ALA A 352 15.77 13.40 -0.65
CA ALA A 352 14.38 13.05 -0.95
C ALA A 352 13.43 14.25 -0.79
N GLU A 353 13.61 15.06 0.27
CA GLU A 353 12.84 16.31 0.45
C GLU A 353 13.11 17.32 -0.67
N THR A 354 14.37 17.49 -1.08
CA THR A 354 14.71 18.36 -2.22
C THR A 354 14.03 17.89 -3.51
N MET A 355 14.01 16.60 -3.77
CA MET A 355 13.34 16.04 -4.95
C MET A 355 11.82 16.17 -4.89
N LYS A 356 11.24 15.95 -3.71
CA LYS A 356 9.80 16.10 -3.47
C LYS A 356 9.36 17.53 -3.75
N LEU A 357 10.09 18.52 -3.20
CA LEU A 357 9.80 19.93 -3.43
C LEU A 357 9.92 20.30 -4.91
N LYS A 358 10.98 19.84 -5.58
CA LYS A 358 11.12 20.04 -7.02
C LYS A 358 9.94 19.46 -7.80
N PHE A 359 9.53 18.23 -7.48
CA PHE A 359 8.36 17.61 -8.12
C PHE A 359 7.08 18.43 -7.86
N PHE A 360 6.91 19.00 -6.68
CA PHE A 360 5.80 19.89 -6.38
C PHE A 360 5.83 21.16 -7.23
N GLU A 361 6.98 21.82 -7.31
CA GLU A 361 7.21 23.03 -8.11
C GLU A 361 6.96 22.76 -9.61
N ASP A 362 7.42 21.63 -10.13
CA ASP A 362 7.22 21.22 -11.53
C ASP A 362 5.72 21.02 -11.88
N ASN A 363 4.83 20.93 -10.89
CA ASN A 363 3.37 20.83 -11.09
C ASN A 363 2.63 22.18 -10.89
N VAL A 364 3.31 23.24 -10.43
CA VAL A 364 2.69 24.58 -10.29
C VAL A 364 2.33 25.13 -11.67
N GLY A 365 1.19 25.79 -11.78
CA GLY A 365 0.66 26.33 -13.03
C GLY A 365 -0.12 25.31 -13.90
N HIS A 366 -0.13 24.03 -13.49
CA HIS A 366 -0.87 23.00 -14.21
C HIS A 366 -2.26 22.73 -13.62
N LYS A 367 -3.20 22.37 -14.49
CA LYS A 367 -4.59 22.03 -14.14
C LYS A 367 -4.75 20.51 -14.12
N PHE A 368 -5.28 19.97 -13.01
CA PHE A 368 -5.51 18.53 -12.85
C PHE A 368 -6.95 18.22 -12.39
N PRO A 369 -7.54 17.12 -12.84
CA PRO A 369 -8.76 16.57 -12.26
C PRO A 369 -8.44 15.88 -10.92
N ILE A 370 -8.75 16.55 -9.81
CA ILE A 370 -8.45 16.05 -8.45
C ILE A 370 -9.63 15.25 -7.91
N LEU A 371 -9.35 14.05 -7.40
CA LEU A 371 -10.30 13.29 -6.60
C LEU A 371 -10.22 13.77 -5.15
N TRP A 372 -11.28 14.42 -4.68
CA TRP A 372 -11.37 15.03 -3.36
C TRP A 372 -11.76 14.01 -2.29
N GLU A 373 -11.05 14.06 -1.15
CA GLU A 373 -11.30 13.20 0.01
C GLU A 373 -12.43 13.77 0.90
N GLY A 374 -13.00 12.90 1.76
CA GLY A 374 -14.00 13.32 2.74
C GLY A 374 -13.42 14.00 3.99
N TYR A 375 -12.07 14.17 4.05
CA TYR A 375 -11.41 14.85 5.15
C TYR A 375 -11.26 16.34 4.84
N SER A 376 -11.64 17.19 5.80
CA SER A 376 -11.41 18.62 5.73
C SER A 376 -10.90 19.18 7.07
N GLU A 377 -10.23 20.29 7.02
CA GLU A 377 -9.75 21.09 8.17
C GLU A 377 -10.52 22.39 8.21
N ALA A 378 -11.26 22.64 9.30
CA ALA A 378 -11.90 23.93 9.51
C ALA A 378 -10.84 25.04 9.71
N LEU A 379 -10.92 26.12 8.95
CA LEU A 379 -10.03 27.27 9.06
C LEU A 379 -10.69 28.41 9.87
N ASN A 380 -11.97 28.65 9.64
CA ASN A 380 -12.80 29.61 10.35
C ASN A 380 -14.29 29.28 10.11
N ASP A 381 -15.19 30.14 10.57
CA ASP A 381 -16.64 29.93 10.50
C ASP A 381 -17.16 29.81 9.05
N ASP A 382 -16.46 30.38 8.06
CA ASP A 382 -16.90 30.45 6.66
C ASP A 382 -16.08 29.54 5.73
N LYS A 383 -14.90 29.06 6.14
CA LYS A 383 -13.94 28.39 5.25
C LYS A 383 -13.35 27.13 5.84
N GLN A 384 -13.15 26.15 4.96
CA GLN A 384 -12.45 24.90 5.24
C GLN A 384 -11.38 24.62 4.20
N ARG A 385 -10.33 23.88 4.60
CA ARG A 385 -9.34 23.32 3.69
C ARG A 385 -9.71 21.87 3.41
N VAL A 386 -9.91 21.55 2.14
CA VAL A 386 -10.19 20.17 1.65
C VAL A 386 -8.96 19.62 0.97
N PHE A 387 -8.83 18.29 0.94
CA PHE A 387 -7.69 17.62 0.36
C PHE A 387 -8.12 16.63 -0.71
N GLY A 388 -7.26 16.42 -1.70
CA GLY A 388 -7.50 15.44 -2.75
C GLY A 388 -6.21 15.03 -3.46
N TYR A 389 -6.34 14.11 -4.42
CA TYR A 389 -5.18 13.60 -5.16
C TYR A 389 -5.33 13.80 -6.66
N THR A 390 -4.26 14.34 -7.25
CA THR A 390 -4.11 14.42 -8.70
C THR A 390 -3.98 13.01 -9.33
N PRO A 391 -4.12 12.88 -10.66
CA PRO A 391 -3.82 11.63 -11.35
C PRO A 391 -2.40 11.10 -11.07
N ASN A 392 -1.39 11.97 -11.04
CA ASN A 392 0.01 11.61 -10.75
C ASN A 392 0.35 11.49 -9.26
N TYR A 393 -0.68 11.36 -8.40
CA TYR A 393 -0.56 11.07 -6.97
C TYR A 393 0.01 12.18 -6.12
N LEU A 394 -0.18 13.43 -6.52
CA LEU A 394 0.15 14.62 -5.74
C LEU A 394 -1.03 14.95 -4.81
N ARG A 395 -0.78 15.10 -3.51
CA ARG A 395 -1.80 15.55 -2.55
C ARG A 395 -1.90 17.08 -2.60
N VAL A 396 -3.11 17.58 -2.83
CA VAL A 396 -3.39 19.00 -2.99
C VAL A 396 -4.37 19.44 -1.93
N GLY A 397 -4.10 20.59 -1.27
CA GLY A 397 -5.03 21.31 -0.41
C GLY A 397 -5.70 22.46 -1.16
N CYS A 398 -7.00 22.65 -0.95
CA CYS A 398 -7.75 23.76 -1.51
C CYS A 398 -8.64 24.39 -0.44
N VAL A 399 -8.71 25.72 -0.39
CA VAL A 399 -9.62 26.44 0.51
C VAL A 399 -10.94 26.68 -0.20
N ILE A 400 -12.04 26.23 0.43
CA ILE A 400 -13.41 26.41 -0.07
C ILE A 400 -14.33 26.93 1.04
N GLY A 401 -15.52 27.43 0.68
CA GLY A 401 -16.56 27.78 1.65
C GLY A 401 -17.11 26.55 2.38
N ASN A 402 -17.55 26.72 3.62
CA ASN A 402 -18.14 25.64 4.43
C ASN A 402 -19.48 25.14 3.87
N ASP A 403 -20.15 25.93 3.03
CA ASP A 403 -21.39 25.60 2.32
C ASP A 403 -21.17 24.64 1.14
N ARG A 404 -19.93 24.41 0.73
CA ARG A 404 -19.56 23.58 -0.43
C ARG A 404 -19.01 22.23 -0.01
N SER A 405 -19.60 21.16 -0.55
CA SER A 405 -19.04 19.79 -0.42
C SER A 405 -18.40 19.36 -1.74
N VAL A 406 -17.19 18.81 -1.62
CA VAL A 406 -16.42 18.26 -2.76
C VAL A 406 -16.11 16.77 -2.59
N GLU A 407 -16.52 16.18 -1.47
CA GLU A 407 -16.25 14.79 -1.13
C GLU A 407 -16.61 13.83 -2.27
N ASN A 408 -15.71 12.92 -2.58
CA ASN A 408 -15.82 11.90 -3.63
C ASN A 408 -16.15 12.45 -5.04
N ARG A 409 -15.85 13.71 -5.28
CA ARG A 409 -16.00 14.34 -6.60
C ARG A 409 -14.64 14.51 -7.24
N THR A 410 -14.59 14.30 -8.55
CA THR A 410 -13.43 14.68 -9.36
C THR A 410 -13.70 16.05 -9.96
N LEU A 411 -12.97 17.06 -9.46
CA LEU A 411 -13.09 18.44 -9.91
C LEU A 411 -11.73 18.98 -10.35
N ASN A 412 -11.75 19.82 -11.36
CA ASN A 412 -10.54 20.47 -11.84
C ASN A 412 -9.98 21.48 -10.83
N CYS A 413 -8.68 21.45 -10.66
CA CYS A 413 -7.96 22.37 -9.78
C CYS A 413 -6.67 22.85 -10.47
N LEU A 414 -6.44 24.14 -10.46
CA LEU A 414 -5.17 24.75 -10.85
C LEU A 414 -4.24 24.71 -9.64
N ILE A 415 -3.06 24.12 -9.79
CA ILE A 415 -2.02 24.16 -8.76
C ILE A 415 -1.42 25.56 -8.75
N THR A 416 -1.47 26.26 -7.62
CA THR A 416 -1.09 27.67 -7.54
C THR A 416 0.24 27.90 -6.85
N ALA A 417 0.57 27.09 -5.85
CA ALA A 417 1.81 27.26 -5.09
C ALA A 417 2.20 25.97 -4.33
N VAL A 418 3.42 26.00 -3.80
CA VAL A 418 3.90 25.08 -2.75
C VAL A 418 4.03 25.91 -1.46
N GLU A 419 3.33 25.53 -0.41
CA GLU A 419 3.36 26.16 0.91
C GLU A 419 3.95 25.17 1.91
N GLU A 420 5.13 25.47 2.44
CA GLU A 420 5.88 24.53 3.29
C GLU A 420 6.05 23.18 2.59
N ASP A 421 5.45 22.12 3.12
CA ASP A 421 5.46 20.77 2.56
C ASP A 421 4.16 20.38 1.84
N ASN A 422 3.30 21.35 1.54
CA ASN A 422 1.98 21.11 0.95
C ASN A 422 1.85 21.79 -0.40
N VAL A 423 1.15 21.12 -1.30
CA VAL A 423 0.73 21.73 -2.57
C VAL A 423 -0.65 22.32 -2.39
N VAL A 424 -0.80 23.56 -2.82
CA VAL A 424 -2.08 24.28 -2.77
C VAL A 424 -2.58 24.59 -4.17
N GLY A 425 -3.90 24.60 -4.31
CA GLY A 425 -4.54 24.89 -5.56
C GLY A 425 -5.88 25.59 -5.39
N GLN A 426 -6.43 25.99 -6.53
CA GLN A 426 -7.72 26.66 -6.63
C GLN A 426 -8.64 25.84 -7.54
N LEU A 427 -9.87 25.60 -7.09
CA LEU A 427 -10.88 25.00 -7.95
C LEU A 427 -11.16 25.90 -9.17
N VAL A 428 -11.20 25.26 -10.33
CA VAL A 428 -11.49 25.93 -11.61
C VAL A 428 -12.60 25.18 -12.33
N GLU A 429 -13.41 25.91 -13.06
CA GLU A 429 -14.51 25.35 -13.87
C GLU A 429 -13.99 24.55 -15.07
#